data_652f22e41e1365854493b9ee990da656
#
_entry.id   652f22e41e1365854493b9ee990da656
#
_cell.length_a   1.000
_cell.length_b   1.000
_cell.length_c   1.000
_cell.angle_alpha   90.00
_cell.angle_beta   90.00
_cell.angle_gamma   90.00
#
_symmetry.space_group_name_H-M   'P 1'
#
loop_
_entity.id
_entity.type
_entity.pdbx_description
1 polymer ?
#
loop_
_entity_poly.entity_id
_entity_poly.type
_entity_poly.pdbx_seq_one_letter_code
_entity_poly.pdbx_strand_id
1 'polypeptide(L)'
;MRDFERGSPVLRDLELGAVRVHILHHAARAPVYGSWMFEELRRHGYELSYGTLYPALHRMEEQGLLKREDRVEGGRVRKYYTATERGRAELERARRVIRELHREVVEGEGPDPG
;
A
#
# COMPACT_ATOMS: atom_id res chain seq x y z
N MET A 1 -15.98 9.11 4.40
CA MET A 1 -15.22 8.09 3.67
C MET A 1 -14.94 8.57 2.26
N ARG A 2 -13.76 8.28 1.78
CA ARG A 2 -13.32 8.80 0.50
C ARG A 2 -13.38 7.73 -0.57
N ASP A 3 -13.94 8.06 -1.73
CA ASP A 3 -13.99 7.18 -2.89
C ASP A 3 -12.84 7.48 -3.83
N PHE A 4 -12.44 6.48 -4.61
CA PHE A 4 -11.58 6.70 -5.76
C PHE A 4 -12.40 7.43 -6.81
N GLU A 5 -12.03 8.67 -7.08
CA GLU A 5 -12.78 9.48 -8.01
C GLU A 5 -12.46 9.13 -9.45
N ARG A 6 -13.46 8.63 -10.15
CA ARG A 6 -13.32 8.33 -11.57
C ARG A 6 -13.14 9.64 -12.33
N GLY A 7 -12.19 9.66 -13.22
CA GLY A 7 -11.89 10.86 -13.99
C GLY A 7 -10.94 11.82 -13.30
N SER A 8 -10.46 11.49 -12.10
CA SER A 8 -9.41 12.25 -11.40
C SER A 8 -8.10 11.50 -11.50
N PRO A 9 -7.36 11.62 -12.61
CA PRO A 9 -6.21 10.76 -12.86
C PRO A 9 -5.10 10.88 -11.82
N VAL A 10 -4.82 12.10 -11.36
CA VAL A 10 -3.76 12.30 -10.38
C VAL A 10 -4.16 11.71 -9.03
N LEU A 11 -5.39 11.96 -8.60
CA LEU A 11 -5.87 11.46 -7.31
C LEU A 11 -5.94 9.93 -7.31
N ARG A 12 -6.41 9.34 -8.41
CA ARG A 12 -6.48 7.89 -8.54
C ARG A 12 -5.08 7.27 -8.43
N ASP A 13 -4.11 7.80 -9.14
CA ASP A 13 -2.74 7.30 -9.10
C ASP A 13 -2.14 7.43 -7.70
N LEU A 14 -2.37 8.57 -7.06
CA LEU A 14 -1.89 8.82 -5.71
C LEU A 14 -2.48 7.81 -4.72
N GLU A 15 -3.77 7.55 -4.79
CA GLU A 15 -4.42 6.61 -3.88
C GLU A 15 -4.00 5.17 -4.13
N LEU A 16 -3.83 4.77 -5.39
CA LEU A 16 -3.32 3.43 -5.69
C LEU A 16 -1.89 3.25 -5.19
N GLY A 17 -1.06 4.29 -5.32
CA GLY A 17 0.28 4.27 -4.75
C GLY A 17 0.25 4.19 -3.24
N ALA A 18 -0.63 4.97 -2.61
CA ALA A 18 -0.79 4.96 -1.15
C ALA A 18 -1.22 3.59 -0.64
N VAL A 19 -2.10 2.89 -1.35
CA VAL A 19 -2.51 1.53 -1.00
C VAL A 19 -1.30 0.61 -0.95
N ARG A 20 -0.42 0.68 -1.94
CA ARG A 20 0.78 -0.17 -1.98
C ARG A 20 1.74 0.17 -0.84
N VAL A 21 1.87 1.45 -0.51
CA VAL A 21 2.70 1.87 0.63
C VAL A 21 2.12 1.34 1.93
N HIS A 22 0.79 1.38 2.11
CA HIS A 22 0.14 0.78 3.27
C HIS A 22 0.44 -0.72 3.37
N ILE A 23 0.37 -1.42 2.25
CA ILE A 23 0.66 -2.86 2.21
C ILE A 23 2.10 -3.12 2.67
N LEU A 24 3.07 -2.39 2.14
CA LEU A 24 4.46 -2.54 2.54
C LEU A 24 4.66 -2.23 4.02
N HIS A 25 4.03 -1.16 4.49
CA HIS A 25 4.14 -0.74 5.90
C HIS A 25 3.67 -1.85 6.84
N HIS A 26 2.49 -2.38 6.61
CA HIS A 26 1.93 -3.41 7.48
C HIS A 26 2.66 -4.74 7.35
N ALA A 27 3.00 -5.13 6.12
CA ALA A 27 3.74 -6.38 5.88
C ALA A 27 5.17 -6.34 6.42
N ALA A 28 5.73 -5.15 6.61
CA ALA A 28 7.04 -4.98 7.22
C ALA A 28 6.98 -5.14 8.74
N ARG A 29 5.81 -4.98 9.34
CA ARG A 29 5.64 -5.07 10.79
C ARG A 29 5.27 -6.48 11.26
N ALA A 30 4.47 -7.19 10.47
CA ALA A 30 4.01 -8.53 10.81
C ALA A 30 3.40 -9.18 9.57
N PRO A 31 3.28 -10.50 9.54
CA PRO A 31 2.58 -11.17 8.43
C PRO A 31 1.13 -10.69 8.36
N VAL A 32 0.66 -10.40 7.16
CA VAL A 32 -0.70 -9.92 6.92
C VAL A 32 -1.38 -10.80 5.88
N TYR A 33 -2.69 -10.97 6.01
CA TYR A 33 -3.47 -11.70 5.01
C TYR A 33 -4.49 -10.76 4.35
N GLY A 34 -4.97 -11.17 3.17
CA GLY A 34 -5.73 -10.28 2.30
C GLY A 34 -6.96 -9.65 2.94
N SER A 35 -7.80 -10.44 3.64
CA SER A 35 -9.02 -9.87 4.22
C SER A 35 -8.71 -8.90 5.36
N TRP A 36 -7.64 -9.14 6.14
CA TRP A 36 -7.20 -8.18 7.15
C TRP A 36 -6.75 -6.88 6.49
N MET A 37 -5.96 -7.00 5.43
CA MET A 37 -5.45 -5.83 4.70
C MET A 37 -6.61 -5.04 4.09
N PHE A 38 -7.60 -5.75 3.55
CA PHE A 38 -8.80 -5.13 3.00
C PHE A 38 -9.51 -4.26 4.03
N GLU A 39 -9.76 -4.81 5.23
CA GLU A 39 -10.42 -4.07 6.30
C GLU A 39 -9.58 -2.91 6.82
N GLU A 40 -8.28 -3.10 6.90
CA GLU A 40 -7.37 -2.03 7.34
C GLU A 40 -7.37 -0.87 6.36
N LEU A 41 -7.31 -1.14 5.07
CA LEU A 41 -7.37 -0.10 4.05
C LEU A 41 -8.72 0.62 4.07
N ARG A 42 -9.79 -0.15 4.25
CA ARG A 42 -11.12 0.42 4.36
C ARG A 42 -11.23 1.36 5.56
N ARG A 43 -10.63 0.98 6.69
CA ARG A 43 -10.61 1.79 7.89
C ARG A 43 -9.92 3.13 7.65
N HIS A 44 -8.94 3.17 6.77
CA HIS A 44 -8.24 4.40 6.40
C HIS A 44 -8.93 5.17 5.27
N GLY A 45 -10.09 4.72 4.83
CA GLY A 45 -10.90 5.45 3.85
C GLY A 45 -10.68 5.03 2.40
N TYR A 46 -9.89 3.99 2.15
CA TYR A 46 -9.69 3.50 0.79
C TYR A 46 -10.83 2.54 0.42
N GLU A 47 -11.55 2.87 -0.62
CA GLU A 47 -12.63 2.02 -1.13
C GLU A 47 -12.13 1.28 -2.37
N LEU A 48 -11.63 0.09 -2.15
CA LEU A 48 -11.19 -0.78 -3.23
C LEU A 48 -11.81 -2.15 -3.06
N SER A 49 -11.98 -2.84 -4.17
CA SER A 49 -12.55 -4.20 -4.16
C SER A 49 -11.44 -5.22 -3.94
N TYR A 50 -11.84 -6.43 -3.59
CA TYR A 50 -10.92 -7.57 -3.57
C TYR A 50 -10.30 -7.78 -4.96
N GLY A 51 -11.06 -7.48 -6.03
CA GLY A 51 -10.55 -7.57 -7.39
C GLY A 51 -9.41 -6.60 -7.70
N THR A 52 -9.25 -5.55 -6.89
CA THR A 52 -8.12 -4.63 -6.99
C THR A 52 -7.01 -5.02 -6.01
N LEU A 53 -7.39 -5.42 -4.80
CA LEU A 53 -6.41 -5.73 -3.76
C LEU A 53 -5.57 -6.97 -4.05
N TYR A 54 -6.22 -8.09 -4.42
CA TYR A 54 -5.49 -9.34 -4.63
C TYR A 54 -4.50 -9.27 -5.79
N PRO A 55 -4.85 -8.68 -6.94
CA PRO A 55 -3.84 -8.46 -7.98
C PRO A 55 -2.67 -7.59 -7.54
N ALA A 56 -2.92 -6.58 -6.68
CA ALA A 56 -1.84 -5.76 -6.15
C ALA A 56 -0.89 -6.57 -5.27
N LEU A 57 -1.42 -7.43 -4.39
CA LEU A 57 -0.61 -8.31 -3.56
C LEU A 57 0.23 -9.27 -4.41
N HIS A 58 -0.39 -9.91 -5.41
CA HIS A 58 0.29 -10.82 -6.33
C HIS A 58 1.40 -10.12 -7.10
N ARG A 59 1.11 -8.93 -7.61
CA ARG A 59 2.09 -8.16 -8.37
C ARG A 59 3.28 -7.78 -7.51
N MET A 60 3.02 -7.37 -6.27
CA MET A 60 4.09 -7.00 -5.36
C MET A 60 4.95 -8.22 -4.97
N GLU A 61 4.33 -9.39 -4.88
CA GLU A 61 5.07 -10.63 -4.70
C GLU A 61 5.95 -10.93 -5.91
N GLU A 62 5.41 -10.81 -7.12
CA GLU A 62 6.16 -11.02 -8.35
C GLU A 62 7.32 -10.05 -8.50
N GLN A 63 7.15 -8.83 -8.00
CA GLN A 63 8.19 -7.80 -8.02
C GLN A 63 9.26 -8.01 -6.95
N GLY A 64 9.09 -9.03 -6.10
CA GLY A 64 10.06 -9.32 -5.04
C GLY A 64 9.94 -8.41 -3.83
N LEU A 65 8.84 -7.68 -3.71
CA LEU A 65 8.60 -6.77 -2.58
C LEU A 65 7.93 -7.47 -1.40
N LEU A 66 7.17 -8.51 -1.69
CA LEU A 66 6.47 -9.32 -0.68
C LEU A 66 6.85 -10.80 -0.86
N LYS A 67 6.82 -11.50 0.26
CA LYS A 67 6.98 -12.95 0.30
C LYS A 67 5.69 -13.53 0.84
N ARG A 68 5.18 -14.58 0.18
CA ARG A 68 3.95 -15.25 0.60
C ARG A 68 4.27 -16.55 1.33
N GLU A 69 3.53 -16.80 2.40
CA GLU A 69 3.56 -18.06 3.12
C GLU A 69 2.12 -18.52 3.31
N ASP A 70 1.83 -19.75 2.93
CA ASP A 70 0.51 -20.33 3.13
C ASP A 70 0.47 -21.03 4.49
N ARG A 71 -0.59 -20.78 5.25
CA ARG A 71 -0.81 -21.40 6.58
C ARG A 71 -2.17 -22.05 6.59
N VAL A 72 -2.27 -23.20 7.25
CA VAL A 72 -3.56 -23.87 7.45
C VAL A 72 -4.10 -23.44 8.82
N GLU A 73 -5.25 -22.80 8.81
CA GLU A 73 -5.90 -22.32 10.03
C GLU A 73 -7.39 -22.66 9.96
N GLY A 74 -7.88 -23.37 10.98
CA GLY A 74 -9.28 -23.77 11.04
C GLY A 74 -9.73 -24.56 9.83
N GLY A 75 -8.85 -25.42 9.27
CA GLY A 75 -9.15 -26.23 8.10
C GLY A 75 -9.08 -25.48 6.77
N ARG A 76 -8.63 -24.24 6.79
CA ARG A 76 -8.51 -23.39 5.58
C ARG A 76 -7.07 -22.99 5.35
N VAL A 77 -6.71 -22.85 4.08
CA VAL A 77 -5.41 -22.28 3.70
C VAL A 77 -5.55 -20.76 3.67
N ARG A 78 -4.71 -20.08 4.41
CA ARG A 78 -4.66 -18.63 4.44
C ARG A 78 -3.29 -18.16 3.94
N LYS A 79 -3.30 -17.20 3.04
CA LYS A 79 -2.07 -16.66 2.45
C LYS A 79 -1.62 -15.46 3.24
N TYR A 80 -0.41 -15.57 3.83
CA TYR A 80 0.20 -14.48 4.58
C TYR A 80 1.31 -13.84 3.76
N TYR A 81 1.42 -12.54 3.86
CA TYR A 81 2.43 -11.75 3.16
C TYR A 81 3.31 -11.01 4.16
N THR A 82 4.61 -11.04 3.92
CA THR A 82 5.59 -10.25 4.67
C THR A 82 6.43 -9.47 3.69
N ALA A 83 6.98 -8.34 4.14
CA ALA A 83 7.87 -7.54 3.30
C ALA A 83 9.23 -8.22 3.24
N THR A 84 9.80 -8.28 2.03
CA THR A 84 11.17 -8.73 1.82
C THR A 84 12.13 -7.59 2.16
N GLU A 85 13.45 -7.85 2.15
CA GLU A 85 14.43 -6.77 2.27
C GLU A 85 14.24 -5.73 1.19
N ARG A 86 13.98 -6.17 -0.03
CA ARG A 86 13.71 -5.26 -1.15
C ARG A 86 12.44 -4.44 -0.90
N GLY A 87 11.40 -5.07 -0.35
CA GLY A 87 10.18 -4.36 0.02
C GLY A 87 10.42 -3.32 1.10
N ARG A 88 11.26 -3.64 2.09
CA ARG A 88 11.62 -2.69 3.14
C ARG A 88 12.42 -1.52 2.60
N ALA A 89 13.33 -1.77 1.66
CA ALA A 89 14.09 -0.71 1.00
C ALA A 89 13.17 0.20 0.18
N GLU A 90 12.21 -0.40 -0.51
CA GLU A 90 11.22 0.35 -1.27
C GLU A 90 10.36 1.23 -0.35
N LEU A 91 9.97 0.70 0.80
CA LEU A 91 9.21 1.45 1.79
C LEU A 91 9.99 2.67 2.29
N GLU A 92 11.29 2.51 2.55
CA GLU A 92 12.12 3.63 3.00
C GLU A 92 12.22 4.72 1.94
N ARG A 93 12.34 4.33 0.68
CA ARG A 93 12.33 5.29 -0.43
C ARG A 93 10.98 6.01 -0.51
N ALA A 94 9.88 5.27 -0.36
CA ALA A 94 8.55 5.85 -0.37
C ALA A 94 8.39 6.87 0.76
N ARG A 95 8.90 6.55 1.94
CA ARG A 95 8.85 7.48 3.08
C ARG A 95 9.56 8.79 2.78
N ARG A 96 10.70 8.73 2.10
CA ARG A 96 11.43 9.95 1.72
C ARG A 96 10.63 10.79 0.73
N VAL A 97 10.04 10.14 -0.26
CA VAL A 97 9.18 10.82 -1.24
C VAL A 97 7.99 11.47 -0.56
N ILE A 98 7.34 10.74 0.35
CA ILE A 98 6.17 11.24 1.08
C ILE A 98 6.54 12.46 1.93
N ARG A 99 7.65 12.40 2.65
CA ARG A 99 8.09 13.53 3.48
C ARG A 99 8.38 14.78 2.65
N GLU A 100 9.08 14.61 1.53
CA GLU A 100 9.42 15.72 0.66
C GLU A 100 8.15 16.32 0.05
N LEU A 101 7.28 15.46 -0.46
CA LEU A 101 6.01 15.87 -1.05
C LEU A 101 5.16 16.63 -0.02
N HIS A 102 5.09 16.12 1.19
CA HIS A 102 4.33 16.76 2.27
C HIS A 102 4.87 18.15 2.59
N ARG A 103 6.18 18.29 2.71
CA ARG A 103 6.79 19.59 3.02
C ARG A 103 6.46 20.64 1.97
N GLU A 104 6.54 20.28 0.71
CA GLU A 104 6.30 21.24 -0.36
C GLU A 104 4.83 21.46 -0.65
N VAL A 105 4.09 20.38 -0.83
CA VAL A 105 2.72 20.47 -1.34
C VAL A 105 1.72 20.78 -0.23
N VAL A 106 1.91 20.19 0.96
CA VAL A 106 0.98 20.39 2.07
C VAL A 106 1.38 21.57 2.92
N GLU A 107 2.66 21.68 3.27
CA GLU A 107 3.16 22.73 4.15
C GLU A 107 3.61 23.99 3.41
N GLY A 108 3.71 23.91 2.09
CA GLY A 108 4.04 25.07 1.29
C GLY A 108 5.49 25.52 1.32
N GLU A 109 6.42 24.63 1.71
CA GLU A 109 7.83 24.95 1.72
C GLU A 109 8.40 24.96 0.29
N GLY A 110 9.41 25.78 0.10
CA GLY A 110 10.07 25.89 -1.19
C GLY A 110 9.91 27.25 -1.83
N PRO A 111 10.69 27.54 -2.88
CA PRO A 111 10.65 28.85 -3.51
C PRO A 111 9.42 29.02 -4.38
N ASP A 112 8.86 30.21 -4.40
CA ASP A 112 7.82 30.58 -5.34
C ASP A 112 8.44 30.79 -6.73
N PRO A 113 7.71 30.47 -7.80
CA PRO A 113 8.25 30.59 -9.15
C PRO A 113 8.40 32.05 -9.63
N GLY A 114 7.94 32.96 -8.82
CA GLY A 114 8.18 34.32 -9.08
C GLY A 114 7.40 35.26 -9.59
#